data_c72e1b5396209fd694e73e9016f91fb2
#
_entry.id   c72e1b5396209fd694e73e9016f91fb2
#
_cell.length_a   1.000
_cell.length_b   1.000
_cell.length_c   1.000
_cell.angle_alpha   90.00
_cell.angle_beta   90.00
_cell.angle_gamma   90.00
#
_symmetry.space_group_name_H-M   'P 1'
#
loop_
_entity.id
_entity.type
_entity.pdbx_description
1 polymer ?
#
loop_
_entity_poly.entity_id
_entity_poly.type
_entity_poly.pdbx_seq_one_letter_code
_entity_poly.pdbx_strand_id
1 'polypeptide(L)'
;LGDWLEEVYECTTDPSTSYHRVPLHATGVAIVKEGQYRGVWKLGKHRGLYKALVQTGGPITIYRDSNLDDIADYVDEDTGYFGINLHRAGRSSLMDNTKDFSAGCICIRSPLDYARFIRLCELQDENGKGSKYSFTLVREK
;
A
#
# COMPACT_ATOMS: atom_id res chain seq x y z
N LEU A 1 14.41 2.83 -26.28
CA LEU A 1 13.24 3.49 -26.77
C LEU A 1 11.98 2.67 -26.45
N GLY A 2 11.38 2.90 -25.32
CA GLY A 2 10.22 2.16 -24.86
C GLY A 2 10.56 0.81 -24.24
N ASP A 3 11.78 0.62 -23.80
CA ASP A 3 12.14 -0.53 -22.99
C ASP A 3 11.39 -0.48 -21.65
N TRP A 4 10.79 -1.61 -21.28
CA TRP A 4 10.13 -1.75 -20.00
C TRP A 4 11.13 -2.22 -18.97
N LEU A 5 11.11 -1.60 -17.80
CA LEU A 5 11.79 -2.10 -16.63
C LEU A 5 10.78 -2.80 -15.75
N GLU A 6 11.08 -4.04 -15.39
CA GLU A 6 10.28 -4.84 -14.48
C GLU A 6 11.13 -5.22 -13.27
N GLU A 7 10.59 -4.98 -12.09
CA GLU A 7 11.21 -5.34 -10.81
C GLU A 7 10.17 -6.07 -9.96
N VAL A 8 10.63 -7.02 -9.17
CA VAL A 8 9.78 -7.82 -8.27
C VAL A 8 10.20 -7.61 -6.83
N TYR A 9 9.24 -7.30 -5.97
CA TYR A 9 9.47 -7.03 -4.56
C TYR A 9 8.50 -7.82 -3.70
N GLU A 10 9.00 -8.37 -2.60
CA GLU A 10 8.16 -8.98 -1.58
C GLU A 10 7.43 -7.90 -0.78
N CYS A 11 6.10 -8.00 -0.72
CA CYS A 11 5.25 -7.02 -0.05
C CYS A 11 4.05 -7.70 0.63
N THR A 12 3.33 -6.92 1.44
CA THR A 12 2.04 -7.31 1.99
C THR A 12 0.99 -6.23 1.70
N THR A 13 -0.25 -6.68 1.50
CA THR A 13 -1.43 -5.82 1.35
C THR A 13 -2.36 -5.91 2.55
N ASP A 14 -2.06 -6.80 3.50
CA ASP A 14 -2.91 -7.03 4.65
C ASP A 14 -2.52 -6.15 5.83
N PRO A 15 -3.49 -5.67 6.63
CA PRO A 15 -3.22 -4.99 7.87
C PRO A 15 -2.59 -5.94 8.90
N SER A 16 -1.88 -5.38 9.86
CA SER A 16 -1.32 -6.16 10.96
C SER A 16 -2.42 -6.67 11.90
N THR A 17 -2.20 -7.84 12.50
CA THR A 17 -3.17 -8.51 13.39
C THR A 17 -3.58 -7.66 14.59
N SER A 18 -2.69 -6.81 15.10
CA SER A 18 -3.01 -5.89 16.19
C SER A 18 -4.12 -4.91 15.82
N TYR A 19 -4.17 -4.44 14.56
CA TYR A 19 -5.20 -3.52 14.09
C TYR A 19 -6.53 -4.18 13.77
N HIS A 20 -6.58 -5.50 13.54
CA HIS A 20 -7.84 -6.23 13.45
C HIS A 20 -8.59 -6.19 14.78
N ARG A 21 -7.90 -6.33 15.90
CA ARG A 21 -8.49 -6.29 17.25
C ARG A 21 -8.75 -4.88 17.76
N VAL A 22 -7.83 -3.95 17.46
CA VAL A 22 -7.92 -2.53 17.89
C VAL A 22 -7.71 -1.64 16.66
N PRO A 23 -8.71 -1.50 15.79
CA PRO A 23 -8.58 -0.74 14.56
C PRO A 23 -8.47 0.78 14.83
N LEU A 24 -7.78 1.49 13.93
CA LEU A 24 -7.71 2.96 13.96
C LEU A 24 -9.03 3.62 13.55
N HIS A 25 -9.92 2.88 12.91
CA HIS A 25 -11.23 3.36 12.47
C HIS A 25 -12.34 2.53 13.09
N ALA A 26 -13.43 3.18 13.49
CA ALA A 26 -14.55 2.52 14.18
C ALA A 26 -15.21 1.38 13.38
N THR A 27 -15.11 1.41 12.05
CA THR A 27 -15.66 0.37 11.16
C THR A 27 -14.66 -0.74 10.81
N GLY A 28 -13.55 -0.84 11.55
CA GLY A 28 -12.53 -1.87 11.35
C GLY A 28 -11.38 -1.47 10.44
N VAL A 29 -10.44 -2.37 10.24
CA VAL A 29 -9.28 -2.18 9.36
C VAL A 29 -9.70 -2.18 7.89
N ALA A 30 -8.85 -1.56 7.06
CA ALA A 30 -9.04 -1.52 5.62
C ALA A 30 -8.25 -2.65 4.94
N ILE A 31 -8.92 -3.42 4.09
CA ILE A 31 -8.30 -4.44 3.24
C ILE A 31 -8.58 -4.04 1.79
N VAL A 32 -7.53 -3.79 1.01
CA VAL A 32 -7.71 -3.35 -0.37
C VAL A 32 -8.41 -4.45 -1.19
N LYS A 33 -9.48 -4.06 -1.87
CA LYS A 33 -10.18 -4.97 -2.78
C LYS A 33 -9.36 -5.20 -4.04
N GLU A 34 -9.38 -6.42 -4.55
CA GLU A 34 -8.80 -6.73 -5.86
C GLU A 34 -9.43 -5.88 -6.98
N GLY A 35 -8.61 -5.43 -7.91
CA GLY A 35 -9.03 -4.55 -8.99
C GLY A 35 -7.91 -3.68 -9.54
N GLN A 36 -8.23 -2.88 -10.51
CA GLN A 36 -7.30 -1.90 -11.10
C GLN A 36 -7.66 -0.49 -10.66
N TYR A 37 -6.67 0.22 -10.12
CA TYR A 37 -6.79 1.59 -9.64
C TYR A 37 -5.81 2.48 -10.41
N ARG A 38 -6.32 3.27 -11.37
CA ARG A 38 -5.49 4.08 -12.25
C ARG A 38 -5.13 5.41 -11.60
N GLY A 39 -3.83 5.73 -11.56
CA GLY A 39 -3.33 7.02 -11.12
C GLY A 39 -3.66 7.36 -9.68
N VAL A 40 -3.86 6.37 -8.82
CA VAL A 40 -4.28 6.57 -7.42
C VAL A 40 -3.17 7.09 -6.52
N TRP A 41 -1.92 6.86 -6.88
CA TRP A 41 -0.76 7.23 -6.06
C TRP A 41 0.05 8.35 -6.68
N LYS A 42 0.66 9.14 -5.80
CA LYS A 42 1.67 10.15 -6.13
C LYS A 42 2.84 10.02 -5.16
N LEU A 43 4.01 10.46 -5.60
CA LEU A 43 5.14 10.63 -4.68
C LEU A 43 4.79 11.67 -3.61
N GLY A 44 5.03 11.32 -2.37
CA GLY A 44 4.78 12.15 -1.22
C GLY A 44 5.51 11.62 0.00
N LYS A 45 4.98 11.87 1.19
CA LYS A 45 5.56 11.40 2.44
C LYS A 45 4.54 10.61 3.25
N HIS A 46 4.92 9.40 3.67
CA HIS A 46 4.13 8.62 4.60
C HIS A 46 4.19 9.26 5.98
N ARG A 47 3.03 9.66 6.52
CA ARG A 47 2.90 10.37 7.81
C ARG A 47 3.83 11.60 7.93
N GLY A 48 4.17 12.23 6.81
CA GLY A 48 5.11 13.37 6.81
C GLY A 48 6.58 13.01 7.09
N LEU A 49 6.94 11.73 7.22
CA LEU A 49 8.25 11.30 7.72
C LEU A 49 9.24 10.93 6.61
N TYR A 50 8.83 10.15 5.62
CA TYR A 50 9.73 9.68 4.56
C TYR A 50 8.99 9.49 3.23
N LYS A 51 9.74 9.48 2.14
CA LYS A 51 9.19 9.33 0.78
C LYS A 51 8.40 8.03 0.63
N ALA A 52 7.21 8.13 0.08
CA ALA A 52 6.31 7.01 -0.19
C ALA A 52 5.40 7.33 -1.36
N LEU A 53 4.70 6.33 -1.86
CA LEU A 53 3.55 6.57 -2.72
C LEU A 53 2.32 6.78 -1.85
N VAL A 54 1.70 7.94 -1.97
CA VAL A 54 0.53 8.33 -1.17
C VAL A 54 -0.73 8.33 -2.01
N GLN A 55 -1.84 7.89 -1.41
CA GLN A 55 -3.15 7.83 -2.07
C GLN A 55 -3.77 9.23 -2.16
N THR A 56 -3.31 10.02 -3.09
CA THR A 56 -3.83 11.38 -3.35
C THR A 56 -4.31 11.57 -4.79
N GLY A 57 -4.17 10.54 -5.63
CA GLY A 57 -4.51 10.60 -7.06
C GLY A 57 -5.91 10.13 -7.40
N GLY A 58 -6.54 9.33 -6.55
CA GLY A 58 -7.85 8.76 -6.81
C GLY A 58 -8.38 7.89 -5.66
N PRO A 59 -9.67 7.52 -5.70
CA PRO A 59 -10.26 6.63 -4.71
C PRO A 59 -9.80 5.18 -4.89
N ILE A 60 -9.86 4.43 -3.79
CA ILE A 60 -9.65 2.97 -3.74
C ILE A 60 -10.87 2.33 -3.09
N THR A 61 -11.22 1.12 -3.51
CA THR A 61 -12.23 0.31 -2.83
C THR A 61 -11.56 -0.65 -1.85
N ILE A 62 -12.09 -0.70 -0.65
CA ILE A 62 -11.61 -1.55 0.43
C ILE A 62 -12.75 -2.40 0.99
N TYR A 63 -12.38 -3.50 1.64
CA TYR A 63 -13.26 -4.18 2.58
C TYR A 63 -12.98 -3.68 3.99
N ARG A 64 -14.01 -3.61 4.83
CA ARG A 64 -13.89 -3.33 6.25
C ARG A 64 -14.04 -4.64 7.04
N ASP A 65 -13.07 -4.90 7.89
CA ASP A 65 -13.15 -5.97 8.88
C ASP A 65 -13.72 -5.37 10.17
N SER A 66 -15.02 -5.56 10.38
CA SER A 66 -15.76 -4.90 11.46
C SER A 66 -16.03 -5.79 12.67
N ASN A 67 -15.76 -7.08 12.58
CA ASN A 67 -16.05 -8.03 13.66
C ASN A 67 -14.94 -8.13 14.73
N LEU A 68 -13.79 -7.50 14.48
CA LEU A 68 -12.66 -7.40 15.40
C LEU A 68 -12.03 -8.75 15.79
N ASP A 69 -12.09 -9.74 14.91
CA ASP A 69 -11.32 -10.96 15.04
C ASP A 69 -9.98 -10.88 14.27
N ASP A 70 -9.24 -11.96 14.19
CA ASP A 70 -7.95 -11.99 13.48
C ASP A 70 -8.10 -12.47 12.02
N ILE A 71 -9.33 -12.55 11.52
CA ILE A 71 -9.67 -13.07 10.20
C ILE A 71 -10.13 -11.92 9.32
N ALA A 72 -9.53 -11.79 8.14
CA ALA A 72 -9.93 -10.77 7.18
C ALA A 72 -11.31 -11.07 6.59
N ASP A 73 -12.26 -10.19 6.83
CA ASP A 73 -13.58 -10.26 6.21
C ASP A 73 -13.63 -9.49 4.89
N TYR A 74 -14.19 -10.11 3.86
CA TYR A 74 -14.29 -9.56 2.51
C TYR A 74 -15.75 -9.28 2.14
N VAL A 75 -16.44 -8.54 3.00
CA VAL A 75 -17.90 -8.36 2.86
C VAL A 75 -18.34 -6.89 2.74
N ASP A 76 -17.90 -6.02 3.62
CA ASP A 76 -18.35 -4.63 3.66
C ASP A 76 -17.44 -3.74 2.81
N GLU A 77 -17.88 -3.39 1.61
CA GLU A 77 -17.12 -2.53 0.70
C GLU A 77 -17.32 -1.05 1.02
N ASP A 78 -16.23 -0.30 0.91
CA ASP A 78 -16.23 1.16 1.00
C ASP A 78 -15.27 1.72 -0.05
N THR A 79 -15.62 2.85 -0.67
CA THR A 79 -14.80 3.45 -1.74
C THR A 79 -14.52 4.91 -1.40
N GLY A 80 -13.24 5.28 -1.43
CA GLY A 80 -12.84 6.65 -1.10
C GLY A 80 -11.33 6.82 -0.95
N TYR A 81 -10.97 7.88 -0.24
CA TYR A 81 -9.59 8.22 0.11
C TYR A 81 -9.33 7.78 1.55
N PHE A 82 -8.65 6.67 1.72
CA PHE A 82 -8.41 6.08 3.04
C PHE A 82 -6.96 6.21 3.51
N GLY A 83 -6.11 6.90 2.71
CA GLY A 83 -4.69 6.97 3.00
C GLY A 83 -3.98 5.64 2.82
N ILE A 84 -4.43 4.82 1.87
CA ILE A 84 -3.76 3.57 1.51
C ILE A 84 -2.48 3.91 0.75
N ASN A 85 -1.38 3.95 1.47
CA ASN A 85 -0.07 4.28 0.93
C ASN A 85 0.72 3.01 0.62
N LEU A 86 1.74 3.14 -0.23
CA LEU A 86 2.78 2.14 -0.36
C LEU A 86 4.01 2.66 0.38
N HIS A 87 4.41 1.94 1.44
CA HIS A 87 5.51 2.33 2.31
C HIS A 87 6.39 1.14 2.70
N ARG A 88 7.44 1.37 3.46
CA ARG A 88 8.34 0.31 3.94
C ARG A 88 7.81 -0.34 5.21
N ALA A 89 8.12 -1.62 5.40
CA ALA A 89 7.79 -2.34 6.63
C ALA A 89 8.70 -1.96 7.81
N GLY A 90 9.97 -1.68 7.54
CA GLY A 90 10.96 -1.30 8.55
C GLY A 90 12.00 -0.32 8.03
N ARG A 91 12.85 0.21 8.93
CA ARG A 91 13.86 1.19 8.57
C ARG A 91 15.14 0.59 7.99
N SER A 92 15.66 -0.45 8.59
CA SER A 92 17.01 -0.95 8.34
C SER A 92 17.14 -2.48 8.27
N SER A 93 16.08 -3.22 8.58
CA SER A 93 16.10 -4.68 8.60
C SER A 93 14.85 -5.28 7.98
N LEU A 94 14.97 -6.52 7.54
CA LEU A 94 13.83 -7.31 7.08
C LEU A 94 12.86 -7.57 8.24
N MET A 95 11.57 -7.44 7.94
CA MET A 95 10.50 -7.72 8.87
C MET A 95 9.76 -8.97 8.42
N ASP A 96 9.45 -9.86 9.35
CA ASP A 96 8.73 -11.11 9.05
C ASP A 96 7.22 -10.92 8.91
N ASN A 97 6.70 -9.86 9.53
CA ASN A 97 5.29 -9.49 9.43
C ASN A 97 5.12 -7.99 9.57
N THR A 98 3.90 -7.50 9.34
CA THR A 98 3.59 -6.08 9.44
C THR A 98 3.53 -5.56 10.87
N LYS A 99 3.33 -6.44 11.85
CA LYS A 99 3.09 -6.07 13.25
C LYS A 99 2.22 -4.80 13.35
N ASP A 100 2.79 -3.71 13.84
CA ASP A 100 2.10 -2.42 14.00
C ASP A 100 2.43 -1.42 12.89
N PHE A 101 2.99 -1.87 11.74
CA PHE A 101 3.43 -0.98 10.66
C PHE A 101 2.32 -0.61 9.68
N SER A 102 1.28 -1.43 9.56
CA SER A 102 0.20 -1.20 8.60
C SER A 102 -1.17 -1.53 9.17
N ALA A 103 -2.08 -0.57 9.04
CA ALA A 103 -3.52 -0.73 9.29
C ALA A 103 -4.32 -0.88 7.98
N GLY A 104 -3.68 -1.32 6.90
CA GLY A 104 -4.27 -1.51 5.58
C GLY A 104 -3.41 -1.02 4.41
N CYS A 105 -2.27 -0.39 4.67
CA CYS A 105 -1.33 0.05 3.64
C CYS A 105 -0.55 -1.11 3.03
N ILE A 106 0.01 -0.86 1.85
CA ILE A 106 0.90 -1.80 1.18
C ILE A 106 2.33 -1.57 1.66
N CYS A 107 2.99 -2.64 2.12
CA CYS A 107 4.32 -2.55 2.70
C CYS A 107 5.32 -3.42 1.96
N ILE A 108 6.39 -2.83 1.43
CA ILE A 108 7.54 -3.56 0.90
C ILE A 108 8.41 -4.02 2.08
N ARG A 109 8.71 -5.31 2.11
CA ARG A 109 9.39 -5.98 3.21
C ARG A 109 10.84 -5.51 3.41
N SER A 110 11.61 -5.47 2.33
CA SER A 110 13.04 -5.11 2.37
C SER A 110 13.23 -3.61 2.28
N PRO A 111 13.98 -2.99 3.23
CA PRO A 111 14.34 -1.58 3.14
C PRO A 111 15.17 -1.22 1.89
N LEU A 112 16.04 -2.12 1.43
CA LEU A 112 16.83 -1.93 0.21
C LEU A 112 15.95 -1.98 -1.04
N ASP A 113 15.03 -2.93 -1.11
CA ASP A 113 14.04 -3.02 -2.21
C ASP A 113 13.15 -1.79 -2.23
N TYR A 114 12.73 -1.32 -1.07
CA TYR A 114 11.94 -0.10 -0.96
C TYR A 114 12.68 1.14 -1.46
N ALA A 115 13.94 1.29 -1.08
CA ALA A 115 14.77 2.41 -1.55
C ALA A 115 14.92 2.37 -3.08
N ARG A 116 15.14 1.19 -3.66
CA ARG A 116 15.22 0.97 -5.10
C ARG A 116 13.89 1.30 -5.79
N PHE A 117 12.77 0.81 -5.26
CA PHE A 117 11.44 1.07 -5.77
C PHE A 117 11.12 2.57 -5.81
N ILE A 118 11.36 3.28 -4.73
CA ILE A 118 11.14 4.73 -4.67
C ILE A 118 12.04 5.48 -5.66
N ARG A 119 13.29 5.05 -5.83
CA ARG A 119 14.19 5.66 -6.82
C ARG A 119 13.67 5.46 -8.26
N LEU A 120 13.10 4.30 -8.59
CA LEU A 120 12.48 4.08 -9.89
C LEU A 120 11.26 4.98 -10.10
N CYS A 121 10.44 5.18 -9.09
CA CYS A 121 9.33 6.14 -9.15
C CYS A 121 9.82 7.57 -9.40
N GLU A 122 10.85 8.01 -8.69
CA GLU A 122 11.46 9.33 -8.89
C GLU A 122 12.00 9.48 -10.31
N LEU A 123 12.68 8.47 -10.84
CA LEU A 123 13.20 8.47 -12.22
C LEU A 123 12.09 8.58 -13.25
N GLN A 124 10.96 7.92 -13.05
CA GLN A 124 9.79 8.05 -13.91
C GLN A 124 9.32 9.51 -13.97
N ASP A 125 9.17 10.15 -12.81
CA ASP A 125 8.72 11.53 -12.70
C ASP A 125 9.75 12.51 -13.31
N GLU A 126 11.03 12.37 -12.93
CA GLU A 126 12.14 13.19 -13.45
C GLU A 126 12.27 13.13 -14.98
N ASN A 127 11.96 11.98 -15.59
CA ASN A 127 12.02 11.79 -17.04
C ASN A 127 10.71 12.14 -17.77
N GLY A 128 9.74 12.76 -17.08
CA GLY A 128 8.48 13.19 -17.66
C GLY A 128 7.56 12.06 -18.10
N LYS A 129 7.71 10.86 -17.53
CA LYS A 129 6.89 9.69 -17.84
C LYS A 129 5.61 9.61 -17.01
N GLY A 130 5.34 10.63 -16.22
CA GLY A 130 4.15 10.77 -15.39
C GLY A 130 4.43 10.71 -13.90
N SER A 131 3.68 11.48 -13.13
CA SER A 131 3.79 11.63 -11.68
C SER A 131 2.69 10.88 -10.91
N LYS A 132 1.84 10.17 -11.62
CA LYS A 132 0.77 9.33 -11.06
C LYS A 132 1.08 7.87 -11.31
N TYR A 133 0.81 7.05 -10.31
CA TYR A 133 1.10 5.61 -10.34
C TYR A 133 -0.19 4.83 -10.20
N SER A 134 -0.36 3.85 -11.08
CA SER A 134 -1.48 2.92 -11.06
C SER A 134 -1.14 1.67 -10.29
N PHE A 135 -2.15 1.04 -9.74
CA PHE A 135 -2.04 -0.17 -8.95
C PHE A 135 -3.08 -1.19 -9.41
N THR A 136 -2.66 -2.42 -9.57
CA THR A 136 -3.55 -3.55 -9.84
C THR A 136 -3.30 -4.63 -8.80
N LEU A 137 -4.34 -4.98 -8.06
CA LEU A 137 -4.31 -6.10 -7.11
C LEU A 137 -5.05 -7.27 -7.72
N VAL A 138 -4.37 -8.41 -7.80
CA VAL A 138 -4.96 -9.68 -8.22
C VAL A 138 -4.93 -10.66 -7.05
N ARG A 139 -5.96 -11.49 -6.95
CA ARG A 139 -6.01 -12.56 -5.97
C ARG A 139 -5.78 -13.88 -6.69
N GLU A 140 -4.84 -14.67 -6.21
CA GLU A 140 -4.69 -16.05 -6.64
C GLU A 140 -5.91 -16.86 -6.18
N LYS A 141 -6.38 -17.73 -7.06
CA LYS A 141 -7.50 -18.64 -6.77
C LYS A 141 -7.01 -19.93 -6.13
#